data_78318a330556d72ab487469d9650bf1b
#
_entry.id   78318a330556d72ab487469d9650bf1b
#
_cell.length_a   1.000
_cell.length_b   1.000
_cell.length_c   1.000
_cell.angle_alpha   90.00
_cell.angle_beta   90.00
_cell.angle_gamma   90.00
#
_symmetry.space_group_name_H-M   'P 1'
#
loop_
_entity.id
_entity.type
_entity.pdbx_description
1 polymer ?
#
loop_
_entity_poly.entity_id
_entity_poly.type
_entity_poly.pdbx_seq_one_letter_code
_entity_poly.pdbx_strand_id
1 'polypeptide(L)'
;MKRAIIVHGWDGVPNDSWKPWLKKELERSGFQILAPQMPGGLHPKLNEWIKTISQTVGVPDKDTYFIGHSLGCISIVRYLTTLPKNNVVGGCVLIAGFSGNIRIPEISEFYSQTADVEKARDHCNNFVIIHSDNDEDVPMKKAIEFKDQLKAKFILEHNKGHLSESDNVKELPSALNAIKEMSV
;
A
#
# COMPACT_ATOMS: atom_id res chain seq x y z
N MET A 1 4.91 17.17 11.18
CA MET A 1 5.95 16.10 11.21
C MET A 1 5.51 15.01 10.25
N LYS A 2 6.34 14.68 9.27
CA LYS A 2 6.02 13.65 8.28
C LYS A 2 5.86 12.28 8.95
N ARG A 3 4.85 11.52 8.55
CA ARG A 3 4.60 10.17 9.06
C ARG A 3 4.28 9.22 7.90
N ALA A 4 4.76 7.98 8.01
CA ALA A 4 4.52 6.94 7.04
C ALA A 4 3.80 5.76 7.69
N ILE A 5 2.70 5.32 7.08
CA ILE A 5 1.87 4.21 7.53
C ILE A 5 2.12 3.03 6.60
N ILE A 6 2.65 1.94 7.14
CA ILE A 6 2.96 0.72 6.37
C ILE A 6 1.91 -0.33 6.66
N VAL A 7 1.19 -0.76 5.61
CA VAL A 7 0.13 -1.78 5.67
C VAL A 7 0.62 -3.02 4.93
N HIS A 8 0.81 -4.12 5.67
CA HIS A 8 1.28 -5.39 5.11
C HIS A 8 0.22 -6.10 4.26
N GLY A 9 0.61 -7.15 3.56
CA GLY A 9 -0.26 -8.00 2.75
C GLY A 9 -1.07 -9.02 3.55
N TRP A 10 -1.78 -9.90 2.82
CA TRP A 10 -2.53 -11.01 3.38
C TRP A 10 -1.58 -11.96 4.12
N ASP A 11 -2.00 -12.39 5.32
CA ASP A 11 -1.22 -13.22 6.24
C ASP A 11 0.21 -12.72 6.53
N GLY A 12 0.46 -11.44 6.25
CA GLY A 12 1.75 -10.79 6.49
C GLY A 12 1.91 -10.26 7.91
N VAL A 13 3.10 -9.75 8.17
CA VAL A 13 3.43 -9.08 9.44
C VAL A 13 4.15 -7.76 9.19
N PRO A 14 4.14 -6.83 10.17
CA PRO A 14 4.78 -5.52 10.01
C PRO A 14 6.31 -5.55 9.88
N ASN A 15 6.95 -6.69 10.18
CA ASN A 15 8.40 -6.80 10.31
C ASN A 15 9.02 -7.88 9.41
N ASP A 16 8.36 -8.26 8.32
CA ASP A 16 8.91 -9.17 7.32
C ASP A 16 9.47 -8.43 6.09
N SER A 17 10.20 -9.15 5.24
CA SER A 17 10.70 -8.67 3.95
C SER A 17 11.51 -7.36 4.05
N TRP A 18 11.24 -6.43 3.17
CA TRP A 18 11.87 -5.10 3.09
C TRP A 18 11.35 -4.08 4.14
N LYS A 19 10.26 -4.40 4.84
CA LYS A 19 9.61 -3.44 5.75
C LYS A 19 10.52 -2.98 6.91
N PRO A 20 11.28 -3.86 7.60
CA PRO A 20 12.20 -3.40 8.65
C PRO A 20 13.29 -2.45 8.14
N TRP A 21 13.83 -2.74 6.96
CA TRP A 21 14.83 -1.87 6.32
C TRP A 21 14.20 -0.52 5.95
N LEU A 22 13.04 -0.51 5.30
CA LEU A 22 12.37 0.72 4.90
C LEU A 22 11.99 1.60 6.09
N LYS A 23 11.50 1.01 7.19
CA LYS A 23 11.21 1.73 8.44
C LYS A 23 12.44 2.50 8.92
N LYS A 24 13.56 1.81 9.04
CA LYS A 24 14.83 2.39 9.50
C LYS A 24 15.30 3.54 8.60
N GLU A 25 15.21 3.39 7.28
CA GLU A 25 15.65 4.43 6.35
C GLU A 25 14.71 5.66 6.35
N LEU A 26 13.40 5.45 6.53
CA LEU A 26 12.44 6.55 6.67
C LEU A 26 12.59 7.26 8.01
N GLU A 27 12.82 6.55 9.12
CA GLU A 27 13.12 7.15 10.43
C GLU A 27 14.38 8.03 10.38
N ARG A 28 15.44 7.56 9.71
CA ARG A 28 16.66 8.36 9.45
C ARG A 28 16.38 9.61 8.62
N SER A 29 15.31 9.57 7.81
CA SER A 29 14.87 10.69 6.98
C SER A 29 13.84 11.59 7.70
N GLY A 30 13.63 11.39 9.02
CA GLY A 30 12.79 12.23 9.87
C GLY A 30 11.30 11.88 9.85
N PHE A 31 10.91 10.70 9.36
CA PHE A 31 9.53 10.23 9.43
C PHE A 31 9.22 9.53 10.75
N GLN A 32 8.04 9.77 11.27
CA GLN A 32 7.41 8.88 12.24
C GLN A 32 6.82 7.68 11.50
N ILE A 33 7.12 6.46 11.95
CA ILE A 33 6.63 5.24 11.30
C ILE A 33 5.54 4.59 12.15
N LEU A 34 4.43 4.24 11.49
CA LEU A 34 3.33 3.49 12.05
C LEU A 34 3.12 2.24 11.15
N ALA A 35 3.18 1.06 11.77
CA ALA A 35 3.03 -0.20 11.03
C ALA A 35 2.20 -1.17 11.87
N PRO A 36 0.87 -1.09 11.78
CA PRO A 36 -0.01 -1.95 12.56
C PRO A 36 0.06 -3.40 12.08
N GLN A 37 -0.17 -4.35 13.02
CA GLN A 37 -0.55 -5.70 12.65
C GLN A 37 -2.01 -5.66 12.19
N MET A 38 -2.26 -6.06 10.95
CA MET A 38 -3.62 -6.13 10.43
C MET A 38 -4.32 -7.38 10.97
N PRO A 39 -5.62 -7.28 11.34
CA PRO A 39 -6.34 -8.38 11.98
C PRO A 39 -6.78 -9.46 10.98
N GLY A 40 -7.07 -10.65 11.52
CA GLY A 40 -7.76 -11.73 10.81
C GLY A 40 -6.84 -12.81 10.20
N GLY A 41 -5.52 -12.59 10.10
CA GLY A 41 -4.58 -13.57 9.54
C GLY A 41 -5.04 -14.10 8.18
N LEU A 42 -5.31 -15.42 8.08
CA LEU A 42 -5.79 -16.07 6.84
C LEU A 42 -7.24 -15.70 6.45
N HIS A 43 -8.03 -15.13 7.36
CA HIS A 43 -9.43 -14.77 7.14
C HIS A 43 -9.70 -13.27 7.42
N PRO A 44 -9.03 -12.36 6.72
CA PRO A 44 -9.16 -10.93 6.96
C PRO A 44 -10.55 -10.41 6.60
N LYS A 45 -10.98 -9.36 7.30
CA LYS A 45 -12.23 -8.64 7.02
C LYS A 45 -11.94 -7.21 6.61
N LEU A 46 -12.50 -6.77 5.49
CA LEU A 46 -12.25 -5.45 4.94
C LEU A 46 -12.55 -4.34 5.95
N ASN A 47 -13.70 -4.39 6.60
CA ASN A 47 -14.10 -3.36 7.57
C ASN A 47 -13.16 -3.29 8.79
N GLU A 48 -12.63 -4.43 9.24
CA GLU A 48 -11.65 -4.47 10.33
C GLU A 48 -10.31 -3.86 9.90
N TRP A 49 -9.88 -4.11 8.67
CA TRP A 49 -8.67 -3.51 8.12
C TRP A 49 -8.82 -1.99 7.98
N ILE A 50 -9.91 -1.51 7.39
CA ILE A 50 -10.19 -0.07 7.29
C ILE A 50 -10.22 0.59 8.68
N LYS A 51 -10.88 -0.04 9.66
CA LYS A 51 -10.93 0.44 11.04
C LYS A 51 -9.53 0.51 11.67
N THR A 52 -8.72 -0.53 11.49
CA THR A 52 -7.33 -0.58 12.00
C THR A 52 -6.48 0.52 11.37
N ILE A 53 -6.56 0.72 10.05
CA ILE A 53 -5.87 1.82 9.37
C ILE A 53 -6.33 3.17 9.95
N SER A 54 -7.65 3.40 10.06
CA SER A 54 -8.22 4.63 10.59
C SER A 54 -7.76 4.94 12.02
N GLN A 55 -7.78 3.94 12.89
CA GLN A 55 -7.33 4.10 14.29
C GLN A 55 -5.82 4.37 14.38
N THR A 56 -5.02 3.72 13.54
CA THR A 56 -3.57 3.93 13.49
C THR A 56 -3.21 5.33 13.00
N VAL A 57 -3.91 5.80 11.99
CA VAL A 57 -3.64 7.10 11.34
C VAL A 57 -4.20 8.26 12.17
N GLY A 58 -5.37 8.11 12.77
CA GLY A 58 -6.14 9.21 13.33
C GLY A 58 -6.61 10.18 12.23
N VAL A 59 -6.30 11.45 12.36
CA VAL A 59 -6.61 12.46 11.34
C VAL A 59 -5.42 12.57 10.39
N PRO A 60 -5.56 12.17 9.10
CA PRO A 60 -4.51 12.32 8.13
C PRO A 60 -4.41 13.75 7.61
N ASP A 61 -3.23 14.12 7.14
CA ASP A 61 -2.90 15.42 6.55
C ASP A 61 -1.90 15.27 5.37
N LYS A 62 -1.47 16.37 4.78
CA LYS A 62 -0.50 16.40 3.68
C LYS A 62 0.89 15.83 4.04
N ASP A 63 1.20 15.69 5.33
CA ASP A 63 2.44 15.07 5.82
C ASP A 63 2.25 13.57 6.13
N THR A 64 1.10 12.99 5.79
CA THR A 64 0.76 11.58 5.98
C THR A 64 0.96 10.82 4.68
N TYR A 65 1.81 9.79 4.70
CA TYR A 65 2.14 8.94 3.55
C TYR A 65 1.77 7.50 3.83
N PHE A 66 1.28 6.79 2.82
CA PHE A 66 0.91 5.38 2.93
C PHE A 66 1.83 4.51 2.08
N ILE A 67 2.17 3.34 2.62
CA ILE A 67 2.92 2.32 1.92
C ILE A 67 2.16 1.01 2.09
N GLY A 68 1.63 0.46 1.01
CA GLY A 68 0.91 -0.81 1.01
C GLY A 68 1.70 -1.91 0.35
N HIS A 69 1.56 -3.14 0.84
CA HIS A 69 2.00 -4.34 0.16
C HIS A 69 0.80 -5.22 -0.16
N SER A 70 0.71 -5.70 -1.42
CA SER A 70 -0.32 -6.66 -1.85
C SER A 70 -1.75 -6.23 -1.42
N LEU A 71 -2.43 -7.00 -0.57
CA LEU A 71 -3.75 -6.67 -0.01
C LEU A 71 -3.79 -5.32 0.71
N GLY A 72 -2.68 -4.89 1.30
CA GLY A 72 -2.55 -3.57 1.93
C GLY A 72 -2.77 -2.41 0.96
N CYS A 73 -2.45 -2.60 -0.32
CA CYS A 73 -2.63 -1.57 -1.35
C CYS A 73 -4.10 -1.21 -1.56
N ILE A 74 -4.95 -2.21 -1.83
CA ILE A 74 -6.37 -1.96 -2.03
C ILE A 74 -7.06 -1.51 -0.73
N SER A 75 -6.57 -1.97 0.42
CA SER A 75 -7.06 -1.54 1.73
C SER A 75 -6.81 -0.05 1.98
N ILE A 76 -5.63 0.46 1.61
CA ILE A 76 -5.32 1.90 1.66
C ILE A 76 -6.25 2.68 0.74
N VAL A 77 -6.42 2.24 -0.52
CA VAL A 77 -7.33 2.93 -1.47
C VAL A 77 -8.75 2.99 -0.92
N ARG A 78 -9.26 1.88 -0.35
CA ARG A 78 -10.59 1.85 0.28
C ARG A 78 -10.67 2.72 1.52
N TYR A 79 -9.62 2.76 2.35
CA TYR A 79 -9.56 3.69 3.48
C TYR A 79 -9.66 5.15 3.02
N LEU A 80 -8.94 5.54 1.97
CA LEU A 80 -9.01 6.91 1.44
C LEU A 80 -10.44 7.30 1.07
N THR A 81 -11.25 6.39 0.54
CA THR A 81 -12.66 6.68 0.21
C THR A 81 -13.55 6.95 1.42
N THR A 82 -13.09 6.65 2.63
CA THR A 82 -13.83 6.91 3.88
C THR A 82 -13.53 8.28 4.47
N LEU A 83 -12.51 8.98 3.96
CA LEU A 83 -12.08 10.26 4.49
C LEU A 83 -13.10 11.38 4.25
N PRO A 84 -13.21 12.36 5.16
CA PRO A 84 -13.96 13.58 4.94
C PRO A 84 -13.37 14.38 3.74
N LYS A 85 -14.23 15.06 2.98
CA LYS A 85 -13.91 15.73 1.71
C LYS A 85 -12.64 16.62 1.70
N ASN A 86 -12.26 17.19 2.84
CA ASN A 86 -11.14 18.13 2.92
C ASN A 86 -9.83 17.49 3.43
N ASN A 87 -9.83 16.18 3.70
CA ASN A 87 -8.64 15.49 4.17
C ASN A 87 -7.82 15.00 2.98
N VAL A 88 -6.62 15.56 2.80
CA VAL A 88 -5.69 15.18 1.73
C VAL A 88 -4.42 14.63 2.34
N VAL A 89 -3.91 13.52 1.78
CA VAL A 89 -2.65 12.90 2.19
C VAL A 89 -1.51 13.25 1.24
N GLY A 90 -0.26 13.13 1.69
CA GLY A 90 0.93 13.49 0.92
C GLY A 90 1.20 12.55 -0.25
N GLY A 91 0.96 11.25 -0.08
CA GLY A 91 1.15 10.28 -1.15
C GLY A 91 0.98 8.83 -0.73
N CYS A 92 0.91 7.94 -1.72
CA CYS A 92 0.76 6.50 -1.54
C CYS A 92 1.75 5.74 -2.42
N VAL A 93 2.53 4.84 -1.83
CA VAL A 93 3.35 3.85 -2.54
C VAL A 93 2.69 2.49 -2.39
N LEU A 94 2.29 1.89 -3.50
CA LEU A 94 1.53 0.64 -3.57
C LEU A 94 2.39 -0.44 -4.23
N ILE A 95 2.83 -1.41 -3.44
CA ILE A 95 3.84 -2.42 -3.80
C ILE A 95 3.14 -3.74 -4.04
N ALA A 96 3.36 -4.37 -5.20
CA ALA A 96 2.71 -5.61 -5.63
C ALA A 96 1.18 -5.57 -5.45
N GLY A 97 0.59 -4.38 -5.69
CA GLY A 97 -0.83 -4.11 -5.50
C GLY A 97 -1.66 -4.48 -6.73
N PHE A 98 -2.97 -4.61 -6.50
CA PHE A 98 -3.93 -4.97 -7.54
C PHE A 98 -5.25 -4.23 -7.40
N SER A 99 -5.99 -4.17 -8.50
CA SER A 99 -7.41 -3.85 -8.51
C SER A 99 -8.21 -5.02 -9.10
N GLY A 100 -9.41 -5.23 -8.57
CA GLY A 100 -10.32 -6.26 -9.05
C GLY A 100 -9.92 -7.68 -8.66
N ASN A 101 -10.56 -8.66 -9.28
CA ASN A 101 -10.48 -10.06 -8.89
C ASN A 101 -9.13 -10.71 -9.25
N ILE A 102 -8.46 -11.26 -8.26
CA ILE A 102 -7.24 -12.07 -8.38
C ILE A 102 -7.48 -13.57 -8.05
N ARG A 103 -8.75 -13.97 -7.92
CA ARG A 103 -9.19 -15.36 -7.72
C ARG A 103 -8.73 -16.03 -6.41
N ILE A 104 -8.58 -15.27 -5.34
CA ILE A 104 -8.31 -15.77 -3.99
C ILE A 104 -9.58 -15.60 -3.14
N PRO A 105 -10.36 -16.67 -2.89
CA PRO A 105 -11.65 -16.58 -2.21
C PRO A 105 -11.58 -15.94 -0.81
N GLU A 106 -10.53 -16.25 -0.04
CA GLU A 106 -10.33 -15.81 1.35
C GLU A 106 -10.30 -14.30 1.51
N ILE A 107 -9.86 -13.59 0.47
CA ILE A 107 -9.76 -12.11 0.45
C ILE A 107 -10.74 -11.46 -0.53
N SER A 108 -11.72 -12.22 -1.03
CA SER A 108 -12.67 -11.75 -2.04
C SER A 108 -13.47 -10.51 -1.61
N GLU A 109 -13.71 -10.31 -0.33
CA GLU A 109 -14.38 -9.14 0.22
C GLU A 109 -13.65 -7.82 -0.14
N PHE A 110 -12.33 -7.86 -0.30
CA PHE A 110 -11.52 -6.68 -0.62
C PHE A 110 -11.65 -6.21 -2.07
N TYR A 111 -12.11 -7.07 -2.98
CA TYR A 111 -12.22 -6.75 -4.40
C TYR A 111 -13.55 -7.15 -5.05
N SER A 112 -14.50 -7.73 -4.33
CA SER A 112 -15.83 -8.12 -4.83
C SER A 112 -16.63 -6.92 -5.33
N GLN A 113 -16.43 -5.77 -4.72
CA GLN A 113 -16.93 -4.49 -5.19
C GLN A 113 -15.75 -3.65 -5.70
N THR A 114 -15.93 -2.98 -6.83
CA THR A 114 -14.93 -2.04 -7.35
C THR A 114 -14.69 -0.92 -6.34
N ALA A 115 -13.43 -0.65 -6.02
CA ALA A 115 -13.09 0.50 -5.20
C ALA A 115 -13.37 1.80 -5.97
N ASP A 116 -13.92 2.80 -5.29
CA ASP A 116 -14.12 4.13 -5.85
C ASP A 116 -12.78 4.87 -5.92
N VAL A 117 -12.03 4.58 -6.99
CA VAL A 117 -10.68 5.14 -7.20
C VAL A 117 -10.71 6.63 -7.48
N GLU A 118 -11.81 7.15 -8.03
CA GLU A 118 -11.97 8.59 -8.27
C GLU A 118 -12.05 9.31 -6.92
N LYS A 119 -12.89 8.82 -6.03
CA LYS A 119 -12.98 9.34 -4.67
C LYS A 119 -11.65 9.21 -3.91
N ALA A 120 -10.92 8.10 -4.07
CA ALA A 120 -9.60 7.96 -3.47
C ALA A 120 -8.61 9.02 -3.98
N ARG A 121 -8.66 9.37 -5.28
CA ARG A 121 -7.85 10.43 -5.88
C ARG A 121 -8.21 11.83 -5.37
N ASP A 122 -9.44 12.07 -4.93
CA ASP A 122 -9.80 13.35 -4.28
C ASP A 122 -9.02 13.56 -2.97
N HIS A 123 -8.52 12.47 -2.37
CA HIS A 123 -7.78 12.49 -1.11
C HIS A 123 -6.25 12.30 -1.28
N CYS A 124 -5.79 11.91 -2.47
CA CYS A 124 -4.37 11.71 -2.76
C CYS A 124 -4.07 11.93 -4.25
N ASN A 125 -3.18 12.86 -4.55
CA ASN A 125 -2.76 13.15 -5.94
C ASN A 125 -1.48 12.41 -6.35
N ASN A 126 -0.73 11.86 -5.39
CA ASN A 126 0.56 11.25 -5.61
C ASN A 126 0.50 9.75 -5.34
N PHE A 127 0.24 8.96 -6.39
CA PHE A 127 0.31 7.51 -6.32
C PHE A 127 1.52 6.99 -7.10
N VAL A 128 2.26 6.06 -6.47
CA VAL A 128 3.32 5.29 -7.12
C VAL A 128 3.00 3.81 -6.95
N ILE A 129 3.00 3.06 -8.04
CA ILE A 129 2.89 1.60 -8.02
C ILE A 129 4.26 1.01 -8.33
N ILE A 130 4.70 0.07 -7.50
CA ILE A 130 5.92 -0.71 -7.67
C ILE A 130 5.50 -2.16 -7.88
N HIS A 131 5.96 -2.78 -8.96
CA HIS A 131 5.60 -4.15 -9.29
C HIS A 131 6.77 -4.88 -9.92
N SER A 132 6.82 -6.21 -9.78
CA SER A 132 7.86 -7.04 -10.38
C SER A 132 7.36 -7.73 -11.65
N ASP A 133 8.25 -7.89 -12.65
CA ASP A 133 7.90 -8.51 -13.91
C ASP A 133 7.62 -10.03 -13.83
N ASN A 134 8.01 -10.67 -12.74
CA ASN A 134 7.83 -12.10 -12.49
C ASN A 134 6.97 -12.39 -11.24
N ASP A 135 6.05 -11.49 -10.86
CA ASP A 135 5.09 -11.70 -9.78
C ASP A 135 4.06 -12.78 -10.19
N GLU A 136 4.09 -13.93 -9.50
CA GLU A 136 3.18 -15.05 -9.75
C GLU A 136 1.85 -14.92 -8.99
N ASP A 137 1.80 -14.13 -7.91
CA ASP A 137 0.62 -13.94 -7.08
C ASP A 137 -0.32 -12.88 -7.68
N VAL A 138 0.26 -11.78 -8.15
CA VAL A 138 -0.48 -10.68 -8.78
C VAL A 138 0.01 -10.46 -10.21
N PRO A 139 -0.78 -10.88 -11.22
CA PRO A 139 -0.39 -10.70 -12.61
C PRO A 139 -0.13 -9.24 -12.98
N MET A 140 0.92 -8.98 -13.74
CA MET A 140 1.31 -7.64 -14.23
C MET A 140 0.10 -6.84 -14.79
N LYS A 141 -0.80 -7.51 -15.50
CA LYS A 141 -2.02 -6.87 -16.02
C LYS A 141 -2.82 -6.18 -14.90
N LYS A 142 -2.91 -6.78 -13.72
CA LYS A 142 -3.65 -6.22 -12.58
C LYS A 142 -2.98 -4.99 -11.99
N ALA A 143 -1.66 -4.99 -11.96
CA ALA A 143 -0.88 -3.81 -11.55
C ALA A 143 -1.03 -2.66 -12.53
N ILE A 144 -1.02 -2.93 -13.84
CA ILE A 144 -1.23 -1.92 -14.89
C ILE A 144 -2.66 -1.37 -14.84
N GLU A 145 -3.70 -2.22 -14.71
CA GLU A 145 -5.08 -1.78 -14.52
C GLU A 145 -5.20 -0.83 -13.31
N PHE A 146 -4.56 -1.19 -12.19
CA PHE A 146 -4.56 -0.39 -10.97
C PHE A 146 -3.83 0.95 -11.14
N LYS A 147 -2.67 0.92 -11.80
CA LYS A 147 -1.91 2.12 -12.18
C LYS A 147 -2.75 3.08 -13.03
N ASP A 148 -3.44 2.58 -14.05
CA ASP A 148 -4.24 3.43 -14.95
C ASP A 148 -5.45 4.05 -14.22
N GLN A 149 -6.13 3.28 -13.36
CA GLN A 149 -7.25 3.75 -12.55
C GLN A 149 -6.82 4.86 -11.58
N LEU A 150 -5.68 4.71 -10.91
CA LEU A 150 -5.16 5.69 -9.95
C LEU A 150 -4.38 6.83 -10.61
N LYS A 151 -4.11 6.77 -11.91
CA LYS A 151 -3.20 7.68 -12.64
C LYS A 151 -1.81 7.73 -11.98
N ALA A 152 -1.34 6.57 -11.53
CA ALA A 152 -0.12 6.44 -10.74
C ALA A 152 1.15 6.43 -11.62
N LYS A 153 2.27 6.92 -11.05
CA LYS A 153 3.62 6.60 -11.56
C LYS A 153 3.86 5.11 -11.40
N PHE A 154 4.50 4.48 -12.37
CA PHE A 154 4.82 3.05 -12.34
C PHE A 154 6.32 2.83 -12.27
N ILE A 155 6.76 1.95 -11.37
CA ILE A 155 8.15 1.52 -11.23
C ILE A 155 8.18 0.00 -11.38
N LEU A 156 8.93 -0.48 -12.37
CA LEU A 156 9.12 -1.90 -12.61
C LEU A 156 10.39 -2.37 -11.91
N GLU A 157 10.24 -3.38 -11.07
CA GLU A 157 11.32 -4.17 -10.51
C GLU A 157 11.52 -5.43 -11.37
N HIS A 158 12.74 -5.96 -11.45
CA HIS A 158 13.03 -7.14 -12.25
C HIS A 158 13.39 -8.33 -11.36
N ASN A 159 12.76 -9.48 -11.63
CA ASN A 159 13.05 -10.75 -10.97
C ASN A 159 12.94 -10.71 -9.43
N LYS A 160 11.93 -9.98 -8.89
CA LYS A 160 11.71 -9.80 -7.46
C LYS A 160 10.46 -10.52 -6.93
N GLY A 161 9.82 -11.38 -7.75
CA GLY A 161 8.60 -12.11 -7.37
C GLY A 161 7.48 -11.18 -6.90
N HIS A 162 6.78 -11.57 -5.86
CA HIS A 162 5.73 -10.75 -5.22
C HIS A 162 6.29 -9.68 -4.26
N LEU A 163 7.60 -9.41 -4.32
CA LEU A 163 8.28 -8.47 -3.42
C LEU A 163 8.08 -8.82 -1.93
N SER A 164 8.06 -10.11 -1.62
CA SER A 164 7.71 -10.68 -0.31
C SER A 164 8.91 -11.30 0.40
N GLU A 165 8.67 -11.86 1.60
CA GLU A 165 9.68 -12.58 2.36
C GLU A 165 10.13 -13.87 1.64
N SER A 166 9.20 -14.58 0.98
CA SER A 166 9.50 -15.79 0.19
C SER A 166 10.41 -15.50 -1.00
N ASP A 167 10.36 -14.28 -1.54
CA ASP A 167 11.23 -13.83 -2.63
C ASP A 167 12.59 -13.31 -2.14
N ASN A 168 12.82 -13.37 -0.84
CA ASN A 168 14.05 -12.90 -0.17
C ASN A 168 14.37 -11.41 -0.46
N VAL A 169 13.35 -10.57 -0.64
CA VAL A 169 13.51 -9.13 -0.84
C VAL A 169 13.66 -8.44 0.51
N LYS A 170 14.90 -8.10 0.89
CA LYS A 170 15.22 -7.50 2.20
C LYS A 170 15.28 -5.97 2.18
N GLU A 171 15.42 -5.38 1.01
CA GLU A 171 15.51 -3.94 0.77
C GLU A 171 14.70 -3.57 -0.47
N LEU A 172 14.10 -2.38 -0.45
CA LEU A 172 13.34 -1.86 -1.58
C LEU A 172 13.62 -0.36 -1.78
N PRO A 173 14.77 -0.01 -2.38
CA PRO A 173 15.18 1.38 -2.58
C PRO A 173 14.18 2.20 -3.42
N SER A 174 13.50 1.57 -4.35
CA SER A 174 12.45 2.22 -5.16
C SER A 174 11.31 2.78 -4.30
N ALA A 175 10.89 2.07 -3.25
CA ALA A 175 9.87 2.54 -2.31
C ALA A 175 10.37 3.72 -1.47
N LEU A 176 11.60 3.65 -0.97
CA LEU A 176 12.22 4.74 -0.22
C LEU A 176 12.33 6.03 -1.06
N ASN A 177 12.83 5.89 -2.30
CA ASN A 177 12.99 7.01 -3.20
C ASN A 177 11.63 7.63 -3.58
N ALA A 178 10.61 6.82 -3.84
CA ALA A 178 9.27 7.30 -4.13
C ALA A 178 8.68 8.13 -2.98
N ILE A 179 8.82 7.68 -1.73
CA ILE A 179 8.36 8.46 -0.56
C ILE A 179 9.16 9.76 -0.42
N LYS A 180 10.48 9.71 -0.59
CA LYS A 180 11.32 10.91 -0.51
C LYS A 180 10.97 11.94 -1.58
N GLU A 181 10.79 11.52 -2.83
CA GLU A 181 10.38 12.41 -3.94
C GLU A 181 9.03 13.10 -3.67
N MET A 182 8.05 12.38 -3.12
CA MET A 182 6.72 12.95 -2.81
C MET A 182 6.73 13.86 -1.58
N SER A 183 7.76 13.81 -0.76
CA SER A 183 7.81 14.48 0.54
C SER A 183 8.68 15.76 0.56
N VAL A 184 9.12 16.20 -0.60
CA VAL A 184 9.93 17.43 -0.76
C VAL A 184 9.09 18.70 -0.64
#